data_b941b3ecb52c681c6e8574031ce9aa0d
#
_entry.id   b941b3ecb52c681c6e8574031ce9aa0d
#
_cell.length_a   1.000
_cell.length_b   1.000
_cell.length_c   1.000
_cell.angle_alpha   90.00
_cell.angle_beta   90.00
_cell.angle_gamma   90.00
#
_symmetry.space_group_name_H-M   'P 1'
#
loop_
_entity.id
_entity.type
_entity.pdbx_description
1 polymer ?
#
loop_
_entity_poly.entity_id
_entity_poly.type
_entity_poly.pdbx_seq_one_letter_code
_entity_poly.pdbx_strand_id
1 'polypeptide(L)'
;MEKIRVQSLGHRIHIIDGYDLGIPNRTGSYILQEDELTIIETGPSISIPYLIKGLEELNVRLEDVKYVIATHIHLDHSGGAGLLLEKCPNAKIVVHPKAARHVIDPPSLIQIALHFFSSIYISDTNRSTFLHLG
;
A
#
# COMPACT_ATOMS: atom_id res chain seq x y z
N MET A 1 3.17 -21.56 -0.56
CA MET A 1 2.61 -20.30 0.00
C MET A 1 1.52 -20.66 1.00
N GLU A 2 1.52 -19.98 2.13
CA GLU A 2 0.46 -20.13 3.11
C GLU A 2 -0.91 -19.83 2.48
N LYS A 3 -1.97 -20.38 3.11
CA LYS A 3 -3.32 -20.10 2.65
C LYS A 3 -3.61 -18.60 2.75
N ILE A 4 -4.10 -18.01 1.67
CA ILE A 4 -4.45 -16.59 1.64
C ILE A 4 -5.64 -16.36 2.58
N ARG A 5 -5.57 -15.30 3.35
CA ARG A 5 -6.62 -14.91 4.29
C ARG A 5 -7.19 -13.56 3.88
N VAL A 6 -8.43 -13.60 3.41
CA VAL A 6 -9.19 -12.42 3.04
C VAL A 6 -10.44 -12.38 3.91
N GLN A 7 -10.66 -11.27 4.57
CA GLN A 7 -11.82 -11.07 5.42
C GLN A 7 -12.62 -9.86 4.96
N SER A 8 -13.91 -10.04 4.76
CA SER A 8 -14.81 -8.92 4.49
C SER A 8 -15.16 -8.23 5.80
N LEU A 9 -15.06 -6.90 5.80
CA LEU A 9 -15.42 -6.07 6.96
C LEU A 9 -16.78 -5.38 6.75
N GLY A 10 -17.47 -5.68 5.64
CA GLY A 10 -18.70 -4.99 5.25
C GLY A 10 -18.40 -3.70 4.48
N HIS A 11 -19.44 -3.08 3.95
CA HIS A 11 -19.33 -1.80 3.21
C HIS A 11 -18.30 -1.82 2.08
N ARG A 12 -18.08 -2.98 1.45
CA ARG A 12 -17.10 -3.17 0.36
C ARG A 12 -15.65 -2.94 0.82
N ILE A 13 -15.40 -3.17 2.09
CA ILE A 13 -14.06 -3.09 2.68
C ILE A 13 -13.60 -4.50 3.02
N HIS A 14 -12.39 -4.83 2.60
CA HIS A 14 -11.78 -6.13 2.87
C HIS A 14 -10.41 -5.94 3.50
N ILE A 15 -9.95 -6.91 4.26
CA ILE A 15 -8.59 -6.96 4.75
C ILE A 15 -7.92 -8.23 4.23
N ILE A 16 -6.71 -8.08 3.72
CA ILE A 16 -5.88 -9.20 3.25
C ILE A 16 -4.68 -9.32 4.19
N ASP A 17 -4.51 -10.50 4.78
CA ASP A 17 -3.39 -10.76 5.69
C ASP A 17 -2.08 -10.79 4.92
N GLY A 18 -1.09 -10.05 5.39
CA GLY A 18 0.22 -9.96 4.75
C GLY A 18 1.20 -11.06 5.14
N TYR A 19 0.88 -11.88 6.13
CA TYR A 19 1.76 -12.95 6.62
C TYR A 19 3.20 -12.47 6.82
N ASP A 20 3.36 -11.31 7.44
CA ASP A 20 4.68 -10.77 7.72
C ASP A 20 5.50 -11.77 8.55
N LEU A 21 6.70 -12.07 8.08
CA LEU A 21 7.57 -13.09 8.67
C LEU A 21 6.92 -14.48 8.75
N GLY A 22 5.95 -14.75 7.87
CA GLY A 22 5.23 -16.03 7.86
C GLY A 22 4.22 -16.18 8.98
N ILE A 23 3.92 -15.12 9.72
CA ILE A 23 3.01 -15.14 10.87
C ILE A 23 1.70 -14.46 10.51
N PRO A 24 0.55 -15.15 10.66
CA PRO A 24 -0.75 -14.54 10.38
C PRO A 24 -1.09 -13.44 11.40
N ASN A 25 -1.92 -12.50 10.97
CA ASN A 25 -2.46 -11.42 11.79
C ASN A 25 -1.40 -10.42 12.30
N ARG A 26 -0.25 -10.34 11.65
CA ARG A 26 0.75 -9.32 11.99
C ARG A 26 0.55 -8.04 11.20
N THR A 27 0.34 -8.16 9.88
CA THR A 27 0.10 -7.02 9.01
C THR A 27 -1.10 -7.30 8.13
N GLY A 28 -1.75 -6.25 7.69
CA GLY A 28 -2.88 -6.38 6.79
C GLY A 28 -2.96 -5.19 5.84
N SER A 29 -3.49 -5.45 4.66
CA SER A 29 -3.80 -4.43 3.67
C SER A 29 -5.30 -4.30 3.57
N TYR A 30 -5.81 -3.07 3.64
CA TYR A 30 -7.23 -2.81 3.47
C TYR A 30 -7.52 -2.53 2.01
N ILE A 31 -8.58 -3.15 1.51
CA ILE A 31 -9.02 -2.97 0.13
C ILE A 31 -10.38 -2.30 0.15
N LEU A 32 -10.46 -1.13 -0.45
CA LEU A 32 -11.71 -0.38 -0.61
C LEU A 32 -12.21 -0.59 -2.03
N GLN A 33 -13.25 -1.42 -2.20
CA GLN A 33 -13.83 -1.71 -3.51
C GLN A 33 -14.88 -0.65 -3.88
N GLU A 34 -14.43 0.58 -4.00
CA GLU A 34 -15.24 1.69 -4.46
C GLU A 34 -14.92 2.00 -5.93
N ASP A 35 -15.56 3.02 -6.49
CA ASP A 35 -15.32 3.43 -7.88
C ASP A 35 -13.84 3.72 -8.13
N GLU A 36 -13.17 4.30 -7.13
CA GLU A 36 -11.73 4.47 -7.14
C GLU A 36 -11.11 3.42 -6.21
N LEU A 37 -10.85 2.25 -6.75
CA LEU A 37 -10.33 1.12 -6.01
C LEU A 37 -9.02 1.48 -5.32
N THR A 38 -8.98 1.33 -4.00
CA THR A 38 -7.88 1.83 -3.18
C THR A 38 -7.35 0.73 -2.26
N ILE A 39 -6.04 0.65 -2.17
CA ILE A 39 -5.34 -0.22 -1.24
C ILE A 39 -4.71 0.66 -0.16
N ILE A 40 -5.01 0.39 1.11
CA ILE A 40 -4.41 1.08 2.25
C ILE A 40 -3.44 0.14 2.92
N GLU A 41 -2.20 0.54 3.04
CA GLU A 41 -1.06 -0.22 3.56
C GLU A 41 -0.64 -1.34 2.61
N THR A 42 0.65 -1.40 2.31
CA THR A 42 1.20 -2.46 1.46
C THR A 42 1.83 -3.59 2.26
N GLY A 43 2.24 -3.30 3.48
CA GLY A 43 3.10 -4.18 4.24
C GLY A 43 4.51 -4.18 3.68
N PRO A 44 5.39 -5.04 4.22
CA PRO A 44 6.75 -5.21 3.70
C PRO A 44 6.73 -5.93 2.34
N SER A 45 7.86 -5.93 1.67
CA SER A 45 7.97 -6.56 0.33
C SER A 45 7.57 -8.02 0.32
N ILE A 46 7.87 -8.76 1.38
CA ILE A 46 7.52 -10.18 1.47
C ILE A 46 6.01 -10.42 1.55
N SER A 47 5.23 -9.40 1.90
CA SER A 47 3.77 -9.50 1.98
C SER A 47 3.08 -9.29 0.62
N ILE A 48 3.78 -8.74 -0.37
CA ILE A 48 3.19 -8.43 -1.66
C ILE A 48 2.61 -9.66 -2.38
N PRO A 49 3.28 -10.83 -2.40
CA PRO A 49 2.67 -12.01 -3.01
C PRO A 49 1.32 -12.39 -2.39
N TYR A 50 1.18 -12.24 -1.07
CA TYR A 50 -0.09 -12.51 -0.38
C TYR A 50 -1.14 -11.49 -0.75
N LEU A 51 -0.76 -10.22 -0.84
CA LEU A 51 -1.67 -9.15 -1.26
C LEU A 51 -2.19 -9.40 -2.68
N ILE A 52 -1.30 -9.74 -3.61
CA ILE A 52 -1.68 -10.03 -5.00
C ILE A 52 -2.66 -11.20 -5.05
N LYS A 53 -2.37 -12.28 -4.33
CA LYS A 53 -3.26 -13.44 -4.27
C LYS A 53 -4.61 -13.10 -3.67
N GLY A 54 -4.63 -12.28 -2.62
CA GLY A 54 -5.87 -11.82 -2.02
C GLY A 54 -6.70 -10.98 -2.98
N LEU A 55 -6.06 -10.12 -3.77
CA LEU A 55 -6.75 -9.34 -4.79
C LEU A 55 -7.35 -10.26 -5.87
N GLU A 56 -6.64 -11.32 -6.26
CA GLU A 56 -7.18 -12.32 -7.19
C GLU A 56 -8.45 -12.98 -6.62
N GLU A 57 -8.44 -13.34 -5.33
CA GLU A 57 -9.62 -13.93 -4.69
C GLU A 57 -10.82 -12.97 -4.66
N LEU A 58 -10.56 -11.67 -4.59
CA LEU A 58 -11.59 -10.64 -4.63
C LEU A 58 -12.01 -10.27 -6.06
N ASN A 59 -11.45 -10.93 -7.07
CA ASN A 59 -11.65 -10.62 -8.49
C ASN A 59 -11.27 -9.17 -8.83
N VAL A 60 -10.25 -8.65 -8.16
CA VAL A 60 -9.72 -7.31 -8.40
C VAL A 60 -8.58 -7.42 -9.42
N ARG A 61 -8.70 -6.66 -10.50
CA ARG A 61 -7.64 -6.55 -11.50
C ARG A 61 -6.62 -5.53 -11.06
N LEU A 62 -5.35 -5.83 -11.25
CA LEU A 62 -4.26 -4.92 -10.85
C LEU A 62 -4.32 -3.59 -11.62
N GLU A 63 -4.83 -3.62 -12.86
CA GLU A 63 -5.00 -2.43 -13.68
C GLU A 63 -6.09 -1.50 -13.15
N ASP A 64 -6.98 -2.01 -12.32
CA ASP A 64 -8.10 -1.22 -11.77
C ASP A 64 -7.74 -0.53 -10.46
N VAL A 65 -6.60 -0.85 -9.86
CA VAL A 65 -6.15 -0.17 -8.63
C VAL A 65 -5.79 1.27 -8.97
N LYS A 66 -6.48 2.20 -8.31
CA LYS A 66 -6.30 3.64 -8.54
C LYS A 66 -5.32 4.27 -7.56
N TYR A 67 -5.43 3.91 -6.29
CA TYR A 67 -4.63 4.51 -5.24
C TYR A 67 -4.05 3.45 -4.32
N VAL A 68 -2.83 3.70 -3.89
CA VAL A 68 -2.16 2.97 -2.82
C VAL A 68 -1.81 3.99 -1.75
N ILE A 69 -2.39 3.86 -0.57
CA ILE A 69 -2.17 4.81 0.52
C ILE A 69 -1.21 4.19 1.52
N ALA A 70 -0.09 4.86 1.74
CA ALA A 70 0.86 4.50 2.81
C ALA A 70 0.63 5.47 3.97
N THR A 71 0.08 4.97 5.07
CA THR A 71 -0.25 5.81 6.23
C THR A 71 0.98 6.22 7.01
N HIS A 72 2.00 5.38 6.99
CA HIS A 72 3.32 5.72 7.55
C HIS A 72 4.43 5.05 6.76
N ILE A 73 5.64 5.48 7.07
CA ILE A 73 6.84 5.16 6.31
C ILE A 73 7.64 3.98 6.86
N HIS A 74 7.17 3.35 7.93
CA HIS A 74 7.81 2.15 8.48
C HIS A 74 7.77 1.02 7.45
N LEU A 75 8.83 0.21 7.41
CA LEU A 75 8.99 -0.86 6.43
C LEU A 75 7.84 -1.86 6.46
N ASP A 76 7.29 -2.15 7.64
CA ASP A 76 6.19 -3.09 7.80
C ASP A 76 4.84 -2.55 7.29
N HIS A 77 4.76 -1.25 6.95
CA HIS A 77 3.56 -0.63 6.42
C HIS A 77 3.71 -0.18 4.96
N SER A 78 4.89 0.23 4.54
CA SER A 78 5.10 0.80 3.21
C SER A 78 6.30 0.22 2.45
N GLY A 79 7.00 -0.74 3.05
CA GLY A 79 8.21 -1.30 2.43
C GLY A 79 7.96 -1.99 1.09
N GLY A 80 6.76 -2.49 0.86
CA GLY A 80 6.37 -3.13 -0.39
C GLY A 80 5.79 -2.20 -1.45
N ALA A 81 5.69 -0.89 -1.16
CA ALA A 81 5.00 0.04 -2.05
C ALA A 81 5.58 0.06 -3.46
N GLY A 82 6.90 0.11 -3.60
CA GLY A 82 7.55 0.12 -4.90
C GLY A 82 7.23 -1.12 -5.72
N LEU A 83 7.31 -2.29 -5.09
CA LEU A 83 7.00 -3.55 -5.75
C LEU A 83 5.53 -3.61 -6.18
N LEU A 84 4.63 -3.16 -5.31
CA LEU A 84 3.21 -3.13 -5.63
C LEU A 84 2.92 -2.19 -6.79
N LEU A 85 3.53 -1.00 -6.81
CA LEU A 85 3.32 -0.05 -7.90
C LEU A 85 3.81 -0.58 -9.24
N GLU A 86 4.86 -1.39 -9.26
CA GLU A 86 5.31 -2.05 -10.49
C GLU A 86 4.24 -2.98 -11.05
N LYS A 87 3.42 -3.57 -10.18
CA LYS A 87 2.38 -4.53 -10.58
C LYS A 87 1.04 -3.88 -10.86
N CYS A 88 0.83 -2.64 -10.41
CA CYS A 88 -0.41 -1.90 -10.56
C CYS A 88 -0.16 -0.67 -11.45
N PRO A 89 -0.19 -0.82 -12.78
CA PRO A 89 0.34 0.20 -13.71
C PRO A 89 -0.41 1.53 -13.67
N ASN A 90 -1.64 1.54 -13.20
CA ASN A 90 -2.47 2.74 -13.16
C ASN A 90 -2.59 3.34 -11.76
N ALA A 91 -1.93 2.74 -10.79
CA ALA A 91 -2.04 3.19 -9.41
C ALA A 91 -1.14 4.39 -9.12
N LYS A 92 -1.62 5.24 -8.23
CA LYS A 92 -0.86 6.37 -7.67
C LYS A 92 -0.65 6.11 -6.19
N ILE A 93 0.55 6.40 -5.71
CA ILE A 93 0.79 6.32 -4.28
C ILE A 93 0.42 7.64 -3.61
N VAL A 94 -0.26 7.53 -2.47
CA VAL A 94 -0.67 8.67 -1.64
C VAL A 94 0.12 8.57 -0.34
N VAL A 95 0.95 9.56 -0.09
CA VAL A 95 1.85 9.57 1.06
C VAL A 95 2.20 11.00 1.42
N HIS A 96 2.62 11.24 2.67
CA HIS A 96 3.06 12.56 3.08
C HIS A 96 4.31 12.99 2.26
N PRO A 97 4.40 14.27 1.83
CA PRO A 97 5.53 14.72 1.01
C PRO A 97 6.91 14.45 1.61
N LYS A 98 7.05 14.62 2.92
CA LYS A 98 8.32 14.37 3.61
C LYS A 98 8.71 12.90 3.60
N ALA A 99 7.74 12.01 3.43
CA ALA A 99 7.96 10.57 3.35
C ALA A 99 8.15 10.09 1.92
N ALA A 100 7.74 10.87 0.93
CA ALA A 100 7.67 10.45 -0.46
C ALA A 100 8.99 9.90 -0.98
N ARG A 101 10.10 10.59 -0.73
CA ARG A 101 11.42 10.16 -1.19
C ARG A 101 11.83 8.83 -0.56
N HIS A 102 11.37 8.55 0.65
CA HIS A 102 11.70 7.29 1.36
C HIS A 102 10.94 6.12 0.75
N VAL A 103 9.72 6.36 0.28
CA VAL A 103 8.92 5.34 -0.40
C VAL A 103 9.44 5.10 -1.82
N ILE A 104 9.85 6.16 -2.52
CA ILE A 104 10.40 6.10 -3.88
C ILE A 104 11.83 5.56 -3.86
N ASP A 105 12.60 5.95 -2.85
CA ASP A 105 13.99 5.53 -2.65
C ASP A 105 14.11 4.73 -1.35
N PRO A 106 13.87 3.41 -1.38
CA PRO A 106 13.84 2.59 -0.18
C PRO A 106 15.05 2.67 0.75
N PRO A 107 16.30 2.80 0.28
CA PRO A 107 17.43 2.92 1.19
C PRO A 107 17.32 4.08 2.18
N SER A 108 16.64 5.15 1.81
CA SER A 108 16.47 6.29 2.71
C SER A 108 15.44 6.03 3.82
N LEU A 109 14.64 4.96 3.71
CA LEU A 109 13.69 4.58 4.76
C LEU A 109 14.38 4.28 6.09
N ILE A 110 15.62 3.81 6.05
CA ILE A 110 16.37 3.42 7.23
C ILE A 110 16.77 4.64 8.08
N GLN A 111 16.77 5.83 7.47
CA GLN A 111 17.23 7.06 8.12
C GLN A 111 16.08 7.91 8.68
N ILE A 112 14.93 7.33 8.82
CA ILE A 112 13.73 8.10 9.01
C ILE A 112 13.56 8.70 10.38
N ALA A 113 13.35 9.99 10.39
CA ALA A 113 12.68 10.67 11.47
C ALA A 113 11.18 10.65 11.21
N LEU A 114 10.40 10.26 12.21
CA LEU A 114 8.95 10.30 12.12
C LEU A 114 8.51 11.76 12.11
N HIS A 115 7.76 12.13 11.11
CA HIS A 115 7.20 13.47 10.99
C HIS A 115 5.68 13.40 11.03
N PHE A 116 5.08 14.39 11.65
CA PHE A 116 3.65 14.56 11.56
C PHE A 116 3.29 15.09 10.18
N PHE A 117 2.19 14.60 9.68
CA PHE A 117 1.78 14.87 8.31
C PHE A 117 0.87 16.09 8.25
N SER A 118 1.27 17.09 7.46
CA SER A 118 0.47 18.28 7.20
C SER A 118 0.04 18.39 5.74
N SER A 119 0.49 17.48 4.91
CA SER A 119 0.17 17.47 3.48
C SER A 119 0.24 16.05 2.96
N ILE A 120 -0.29 15.84 1.77
CA ILE A 120 -0.29 14.55 1.09
C ILE A 120 0.54 14.69 -0.18
N TYR A 121 1.39 13.71 -0.41
CA TYR A 121 2.12 13.56 -1.66
C TYR A 121 1.46 12.44 -2.46
N ILE A 122 1.13 12.74 -3.71
CA ILE A 122 0.62 11.74 -4.65
C ILE A 122 1.65 11.57 -5.75
N SER A 123 2.08 10.31 -5.95
CA SER A 123 3.03 9.96 -6.99
C SER A 123 2.46 8.87 -7.87
N ASP A 124 2.58 9.03 -9.17
CA ASP A 124 2.41 7.94 -10.11
C ASP A 124 3.80 7.47 -10.55
N THR A 125 3.86 6.51 -11.46
CA THR A 125 5.13 5.96 -11.94
C THR A 125 5.99 6.98 -12.68
N ASN A 126 5.43 8.11 -13.10
CA ASN A 126 6.09 9.09 -13.95
C ASN A 126 6.13 10.50 -13.35
N ARG A 127 5.28 10.79 -12.37
CA ARG A 127 5.11 12.16 -11.88
C ARG A 127 4.86 12.17 -10.39
N SER A 128 5.26 13.26 -9.77
CA SER A 128 4.99 13.54 -8.37
C SER A 128 4.20 14.82 -8.24
N THR A 129 3.19 14.80 -7.41
CA THR A 129 2.33 15.95 -7.16
C THR A 129 2.10 16.09 -5.66
N PHE A 130 2.25 17.31 -5.16
CA PHE A 130 1.97 17.59 -3.75
C PHE A 130 0.56 18.11 -3.59
N LEU A 131 -0.18 17.52 -2.64
CA LEU A 131 -1.47 18.02 -2.21
C LEU A 131 -1.35 18.44 -0.75
N HIS A 132 -1.78 19.67 -0.48
CA HIS A 132 -1.80 20.20 0.87
C HIS A 132 -3.21 20.10 1.44
N LEU A 133 -3.31 19.46 2.61
CA LEU A 133 -4.56 19.43 3.37
C LEU A 133 -4.49 20.56 4.38
N GLY A 134 -5.20 21.60 4.04
CA GLY A 134 -5.25 22.82 4.85
C GLY A 134 -5.96 22.68 6.16
#